data_c39ef014ec2e7e8ac8d56f0aadc07475
#
_entry.id   c39ef014ec2e7e8ac8d56f0aadc07475
#
_cell.length_a   1.000
_cell.length_b   1.000
_cell.length_c   1.000
_cell.angle_alpha   90.00
_cell.angle_beta   90.00
_cell.angle_gamma   90.00
#
_symmetry.space_group_name_H-M   'P 1'
#
loop_
_entity.id
_entity.type
_entity.pdbx_description
1 polymer ?
#
loop_
_entity_poly.entity_id
_entity_poly.type
_entity_poly.pdbx_seq_one_letter_code
_entity_poly.pdbx_strand_id
1 'polypeptide(L)'
;MEGHTIITSLHPDGEPKSPKGVKTTVVNQCGCYVRDHIPISFKLWKKSKATDIDADVVPETEKEMLWVDVKRHFNFPKDKEQLFKDWVMKKMAIAFQTFKKNLNKDYVKKRTHAGLQ
;
A
#
# COMPACT_ATOMS: atom_id res chain seq x y z
N MET A 1 16.28 -10.22 15.68
CA MET A 1 15.26 -9.36 16.10
C MET A 1 13.91 -9.74 15.48
N GLU A 2 13.09 -9.94 16.36
CA GLU A 2 11.74 -10.20 15.96
C GLU A 2 11.17 -8.97 15.27
N GLY A 3 10.26 -9.16 14.40
CA GLY A 3 9.63 -8.10 13.69
C GLY A 3 10.19 -7.79 12.33
N HIS A 4 11.35 -8.33 11.99
CA HIS A 4 11.90 -8.15 10.65
C HIS A 4 11.54 -9.33 9.78
N THR A 5 10.97 -9.06 8.62
CA THR A 5 10.70 -10.08 7.62
C THR A 5 11.85 -10.11 6.64
N ILE A 6 12.40 -11.29 6.41
CA ILE A 6 13.54 -11.45 5.52
C ILE A 6 13.04 -11.97 4.17
N ILE A 7 13.35 -11.24 3.12
CA ILE A 7 13.06 -11.64 1.74
C ILE A 7 14.37 -12.08 1.12
N THR A 8 14.49 -13.36 0.83
CA THR A 8 15.75 -13.91 0.36
C THR A 8 15.93 -13.82 -1.15
N SER A 9 14.82 -13.75 -1.90
CA SER A 9 14.92 -13.56 -3.35
C SER A 9 13.66 -12.91 -3.89
N LEU A 10 13.80 -12.31 -5.07
CA LEU A 10 12.70 -11.62 -5.76
C LEU A 10 12.56 -12.17 -7.17
N HIS A 11 11.34 -12.09 -7.70
CA HIS A 11 11.09 -12.32 -9.11
C HIS A 11 11.62 -11.15 -9.94
N PRO A 12 11.79 -11.29 -11.25
CA PRO A 12 12.31 -10.20 -12.07
C PRO A 12 11.48 -8.91 -12.00
N ASP A 13 10.21 -9.01 -11.66
CA ASP A 13 9.36 -7.83 -11.53
C ASP A 13 9.40 -7.19 -10.13
N GLY A 14 10.20 -7.75 -9.23
CA GLY A 14 10.33 -7.23 -7.87
C GLY A 14 9.44 -7.92 -6.84
N GLU A 15 8.59 -8.85 -7.26
CA GLU A 15 7.71 -9.57 -6.36
C GLU A 15 8.52 -10.46 -5.42
N PRO A 16 8.25 -10.43 -4.10
CA PRO A 16 8.95 -11.34 -3.18
C PRO A 16 8.72 -12.80 -3.56
N LYS A 17 9.79 -13.54 -3.68
CA LYS A 17 9.74 -14.92 -4.12
C LYS A 17 9.91 -15.90 -2.97
N SER A 18 10.90 -15.70 -2.14
CA SER A 18 11.17 -16.59 -1.03
C SER A 18 11.55 -15.81 0.21
N PRO A 19 11.31 -16.35 1.38
CA PRO A 19 10.77 -17.68 1.67
C PRO A 19 9.28 -17.79 1.33
N LYS A 20 8.79 -19.02 1.35
CA LYS A 20 7.39 -19.31 1.01
C LYS A 20 6.46 -18.47 1.93
N GLY A 21 5.46 -17.87 1.33
CA GLY A 21 4.48 -17.07 2.06
C GLY A 21 4.89 -15.63 2.30
N VAL A 22 6.11 -15.24 1.96
CA VAL A 22 6.59 -13.89 2.22
C VAL A 22 5.82 -12.85 1.43
N LYS A 23 5.39 -13.18 0.21
CA LYS A 23 4.59 -12.28 -0.61
C LYS A 23 3.33 -11.83 0.13
N THR A 24 2.61 -12.78 0.71
CA THR A 24 1.39 -12.49 1.45
C THR A 24 1.68 -11.58 2.64
N THR A 25 2.77 -11.86 3.35
CA THR A 25 3.17 -11.02 4.48
C THR A 25 3.44 -9.59 4.04
N VAL A 26 4.19 -9.41 2.93
CA VAL A 26 4.50 -8.08 2.44
C VAL A 26 3.24 -7.34 2.00
N VAL A 27 2.37 -8.00 1.26
CA VAL A 27 1.11 -7.39 0.79
C VAL A 27 0.26 -6.94 1.98
N ASN A 28 0.12 -7.79 2.99
CA ASN A 28 -0.67 -7.45 4.18
C ASN A 28 -0.08 -6.25 4.92
N GLN A 29 1.24 -6.22 5.07
CA GLN A 29 1.89 -5.10 5.74
C GLN A 29 1.76 -3.81 4.94
N CYS A 30 1.86 -3.89 3.62
CA CYS A 30 1.65 -2.72 2.77
C CYS A 30 0.26 -2.14 2.98
N GLY A 31 -0.75 -2.99 3.07
CA GLY A 31 -2.12 -2.54 3.35
C GLY A 31 -2.22 -1.85 4.70
N CYS A 32 -1.57 -2.40 5.72
CA CYS A 32 -1.57 -1.80 7.05
C CYS A 32 -0.89 -0.43 7.04
N TYR A 33 0.26 -0.31 6.39
CA TYR A 33 0.97 0.97 6.32
C TYR A 33 0.13 2.04 5.63
N VAL A 34 -0.53 1.67 4.54
CA VAL A 34 -1.38 2.62 3.81
C VAL A 34 -2.51 3.11 4.71
N ARG A 35 -3.18 2.20 5.39
CA ARG A 35 -4.27 2.59 6.30
C ARG A 35 -3.80 3.46 7.45
N ASP A 36 -2.61 3.15 7.98
CA ASP A 36 -2.10 3.85 9.15
C ASP A 36 -1.57 5.24 8.82
N HIS A 37 -1.00 5.41 7.63
CA HIS A 37 -0.27 6.64 7.31
C HIS A 37 -0.97 7.55 6.30
N ILE A 38 -1.84 7.01 5.46
CA ILE A 38 -2.46 7.81 4.41
C ILE A 38 -3.87 8.20 4.84
N PRO A 39 -4.14 9.51 5.02
CA PRO A 39 -5.48 9.96 5.40
C PRO A 39 -6.52 9.61 4.35
N ILE A 40 -7.72 9.30 4.81
CA ILE A 40 -8.83 9.00 3.91
C ILE A 40 -9.31 10.20 3.12
N SER A 41 -8.84 11.40 3.48
CA SER A 41 -9.18 12.62 2.77
C SER A 41 -8.59 12.64 1.35
N PHE A 42 -7.49 11.93 1.12
CA PHE A 42 -6.95 11.82 -0.23
C PHE A 42 -7.84 10.89 -1.05
N LYS A 43 -8.13 11.31 -2.27
CA LYS A 43 -9.03 10.56 -3.16
C LYS A 43 -8.29 9.70 -4.15
N LEU A 44 -7.07 10.08 -4.52
CA LEU A 44 -6.30 9.44 -5.58
C LEU A 44 -4.91 9.12 -5.09
N TRP A 45 -4.40 7.97 -5.51
CA TRP A 45 -3.01 7.61 -5.24
C TRP A 45 -2.06 8.41 -6.12
N LYS A 46 -2.44 8.60 -7.37
CA LYS A 46 -1.68 9.45 -8.29
C LYS A 46 -2.62 10.18 -9.23
N LYS A 47 -2.13 11.29 -9.76
CA LYS A 47 -2.87 12.09 -10.70
C LYS A 47 -3.01 11.35 -12.01
N SER A 48 -4.23 11.19 -12.50
CA SER A 48 -4.49 10.48 -13.75
C SER A 48 -5.08 11.37 -14.83
N LYS A 49 -5.64 12.52 -14.44
CA LYS A 49 -6.23 13.47 -15.38
C LYS A 49 -5.70 14.87 -15.08
N ALA A 50 -5.64 15.71 -16.12
CA ALA A 50 -5.20 17.08 -15.93
C ALA A 50 -6.12 17.87 -15.00
N THR A 51 -7.38 17.45 -14.92
CA THR A 51 -8.38 18.11 -14.06
C THR A 51 -8.32 17.67 -12.60
N ASP A 52 -7.53 16.65 -12.29
CA ASP A 52 -7.40 16.18 -10.92
C ASP A 52 -6.74 17.26 -10.07
N ILE A 53 -7.27 17.43 -8.85
CA ILE A 53 -6.78 18.43 -7.91
C ILE A 53 -5.60 17.85 -7.15
N ASP A 54 -4.47 18.57 -7.14
CA ASP A 54 -3.27 18.10 -6.44
C ASP A 54 -3.51 17.81 -4.98
N ALA A 55 -4.39 18.57 -4.32
CA ALA A 55 -4.70 18.36 -2.91
C ALA A 55 -5.40 17.02 -2.66
N ASP A 56 -6.02 16.43 -3.69
CA ASP A 56 -6.69 15.13 -3.57
C ASP A 56 -5.75 13.95 -3.81
N VAL A 57 -4.51 14.22 -4.23
CA VAL A 57 -3.55 13.19 -4.61
C VAL A 57 -2.57 12.96 -3.49
N VAL A 58 -2.27 11.69 -3.19
CA VAL A 58 -1.28 11.35 -2.18
C VAL A 58 0.08 11.91 -2.59
N PRO A 59 0.69 12.79 -1.77
CA PRO A 59 1.99 13.38 -2.15
C PRO A 59 3.11 12.37 -2.13
N GLU A 60 4.16 12.65 -2.91
CA GLU A 60 5.34 11.79 -2.95
C GLU A 60 5.99 11.67 -1.58
N THR A 61 5.92 12.73 -0.76
CA THR A 61 6.49 12.69 0.58
C THR A 61 5.84 11.58 1.43
N GLU A 62 4.52 11.42 1.31
CA GLU A 62 3.83 10.36 2.04
C GLU A 62 4.24 8.99 1.52
N LYS A 63 4.38 8.86 0.20
CA LYS A 63 4.81 7.60 -0.39
C LYS A 63 6.22 7.23 0.03
N GLU A 64 7.11 8.21 0.12
CA GLU A 64 8.48 7.96 0.58
C GLU A 64 8.51 7.52 2.03
N MET A 65 7.63 8.07 2.86
CA MET A 65 7.53 7.64 4.25
C MET A 65 7.07 6.19 4.36
N LEU A 66 6.15 5.79 3.49
CA LEU A 66 5.73 4.39 3.43
C LEU A 66 6.89 3.49 3.04
N TRP A 67 7.70 3.92 2.08
CA TRP A 67 8.87 3.16 1.66
C TRP A 67 9.91 3.06 2.79
N VAL A 68 10.09 4.12 3.55
CA VAL A 68 10.98 4.10 4.71
C VAL A 68 10.51 3.04 5.72
N ASP A 69 9.20 2.95 5.94
CA ASP A 69 8.66 1.92 6.83
C ASP A 69 8.96 0.52 6.32
N VAL A 70 8.81 0.30 5.01
CA VAL A 70 9.13 -0.99 4.40
C VAL A 70 10.60 -1.33 4.62
N LYS A 71 11.49 -0.37 4.34
CA LYS A 71 12.93 -0.61 4.52
C LYS A 71 13.28 -0.90 5.96
N ARG A 72 12.52 -0.33 6.89
CA ARG A 72 12.77 -0.51 8.31
C ARG A 72 12.37 -1.91 8.80
N HIS A 73 11.33 -2.48 8.19
CA HIS A 73 10.75 -3.73 8.68
C HIS A 73 11.04 -4.95 7.81
N PHE A 74 11.62 -4.75 6.62
CA PHE A 74 11.92 -5.85 5.72
C PHE A 74 13.37 -5.81 5.30
N ASN A 75 14.00 -6.99 5.27
CA ASN A 75 15.32 -7.16 4.68
C ASN A 75 15.14 -7.79 3.30
N PHE A 76 15.78 -7.22 2.30
CA PHE A 76 15.65 -7.68 0.92
C PHE A 76 16.98 -7.48 0.18
N PRO A 77 17.16 -8.14 -0.99
CA PRO A 77 18.38 -7.97 -1.77
C PRO A 77 18.56 -6.51 -2.21
N LYS A 78 19.64 -5.90 -1.76
CA LYS A 78 19.86 -4.47 -2.01
C LYS A 78 20.11 -4.16 -3.48
N ASP A 79 20.67 -5.10 -4.22
CA ASP A 79 20.92 -4.92 -5.65
C ASP A 79 19.61 -4.86 -6.45
N LYS A 80 18.50 -5.25 -5.83
CA LYS A 80 17.19 -5.23 -6.48
C LYS A 80 16.21 -4.29 -5.76
N GLU A 81 16.75 -3.35 -5.03
CA GLU A 81 15.93 -2.43 -4.23
C GLU A 81 14.92 -1.67 -5.09
N GLN A 82 15.35 -1.17 -6.25
CA GLN A 82 14.43 -0.39 -7.09
C GLN A 82 13.29 -1.25 -7.62
N LEU A 83 13.57 -2.48 -8.01
CA LEU A 83 12.52 -3.41 -8.47
C LEU A 83 11.52 -3.67 -7.36
N PHE A 84 12.02 -3.93 -6.16
CA PHE A 84 11.16 -4.19 -5.01
C PHE A 84 10.35 -2.96 -4.66
N LYS A 85 10.96 -1.78 -4.67
CA LYS A 85 10.26 -0.53 -4.40
C LYS A 85 9.11 -0.32 -5.38
N ASP A 86 9.37 -0.51 -6.67
CA ASP A 86 8.34 -0.34 -7.69
C ASP A 86 7.19 -1.30 -7.47
N TRP A 87 7.49 -2.55 -7.14
CA TRP A 87 6.47 -3.54 -6.87
C TRP A 87 5.64 -3.16 -5.63
N VAL A 88 6.33 -2.73 -4.57
CA VAL A 88 5.67 -2.33 -3.32
C VAL A 88 4.74 -1.15 -3.57
N MET A 89 5.20 -0.16 -4.33
CA MET A 89 4.37 1.01 -4.61
C MET A 89 3.12 0.64 -5.39
N LYS A 90 3.22 -0.31 -6.31
CA LYS A 90 2.04 -0.82 -7.03
C LYS A 90 1.06 -1.49 -6.08
N LYS A 91 1.57 -2.29 -5.15
CA LYS A 91 0.71 -2.97 -4.17
C LYS A 91 0.07 -1.99 -3.21
N MET A 92 0.79 -0.96 -2.81
CA MET A 92 0.24 0.08 -1.95
C MET A 92 -0.86 0.87 -2.66
N ALA A 93 -0.68 1.15 -3.96
CA ALA A 93 -1.71 1.82 -4.74
C ALA A 93 -2.99 1.00 -4.77
N ILE A 94 -2.86 -0.31 -4.99
CA ILE A 94 -4.00 -1.21 -4.99
C ILE A 94 -4.64 -1.26 -3.60
N ALA A 95 -3.81 -1.33 -2.56
CA ALA A 95 -4.31 -1.34 -1.19
C ALA A 95 -5.07 -0.06 -0.85
N PHE A 96 -4.57 1.08 -1.32
CA PHE A 96 -5.24 2.36 -1.11
C PHE A 96 -6.61 2.37 -1.77
N GLN A 97 -6.68 1.93 -3.03
CA GLN A 97 -7.95 1.89 -3.76
C GLN A 97 -8.93 0.91 -3.11
N THR A 98 -8.44 -0.25 -2.70
CA THR A 98 -9.27 -1.25 -2.02
C THR A 98 -9.80 -0.71 -0.70
N PHE A 99 -8.93 -0.04 0.06
CA PHE A 99 -9.32 0.56 1.33
C PHE A 99 -10.42 1.60 1.13
N LYS A 100 -10.25 2.48 0.15
CA LYS A 100 -11.26 3.51 -0.16
C LYS A 100 -12.57 2.88 -0.59
N LYS A 101 -12.50 1.87 -1.44
CA LYS A 101 -13.68 1.18 -1.93
C LYS A 101 -14.43 0.49 -0.79
N ASN A 102 -13.69 -0.21 0.07
CA ASN A 102 -14.31 -0.90 1.20
C ASN A 102 -14.91 0.07 2.20
N LEU A 103 -14.25 1.20 2.42
CA LEU A 103 -14.76 2.21 3.32
C LEU A 103 -16.09 2.78 2.80
N ASN A 104 -16.16 3.11 1.51
CA ASN A 104 -17.39 3.58 0.90
C ASN A 104 -18.49 2.54 0.97
N LYS A 105 -18.15 1.30 0.68
CA LYS A 105 -19.09 0.20 0.70
C LYS A 105 -19.69 0.04 2.10
N ASP A 106 -18.84 0.04 3.11
CA ASP A 106 -19.30 -0.10 4.49
C ASP A 106 -20.17 1.08 4.91
N TYR A 107 -19.79 2.28 4.50
CA TYR A 107 -20.54 3.48 4.83
C TYR A 107 -21.92 3.45 4.19
N VAL A 108 -22.00 3.11 2.91
CA VAL A 108 -23.28 3.02 2.20
C VAL A 108 -24.15 1.93 2.81
N LYS A 109 -23.55 0.79 3.12
CA LYS A 109 -24.27 -0.31 3.72
C LYS A 109 -24.87 0.08 5.07
N LYS A 110 -24.11 0.78 5.90
CA LYS A 110 -24.60 1.24 7.20
C LYS A 110 -25.73 2.23 7.06
N ARG A 111 -25.61 3.16 6.09
CA ARG A 111 -26.67 4.13 5.85
C ARG A 111 -27.96 3.45 5.41
N THR A 112 -27.85 2.52 4.49
CA THR A 112 -29.00 1.77 4.01
C THR A 112 -29.68 1.03 5.14
N HIS A 113 -28.88 0.38 5.96
CA HIS A 113 -29.42 -0.36 7.10
C HIS A 113 -30.14 0.56 8.08
N ALA A 114 -29.52 1.69 8.39
CA ALA A 114 -30.13 2.67 9.28
C ALA A 114 -31.42 3.23 8.69
N GLY A 115 -31.45 3.41 7.36
CA GLY A 115 -32.63 3.91 6.70
C GLY A 115 -33.82 2.97 6.72
N LEU A 116 -33.55 1.69 6.88
CA LEU A 116 -34.62 0.68 6.96
C LEU A 116 -35.26 0.62 8.33
N GLN A 117 -34.63 1.19 9.30
CA GLN A 117 -35.16 1.21 10.65
C GLN A 117 -36.05 2.43 10.85
#